data_e281a621372de2059890d3361cc449a3
#
_entry.id   e281a621372de2059890d3361cc449a3
#
_cell.length_a   1.000
_cell.length_b   1.000
_cell.length_c   1.000
_cell.angle_alpha   90.00
_cell.angle_beta   90.00
_cell.angle_gamma   90.00
#
_symmetry.space_group_name_H-M   'P 1'
#
loop_
_entity.id
_entity.type
_entity.pdbx_description
1 polymer ?
#
loop_
_entity_poly.entity_id
_entity_poly.type
_entity_poly.pdbx_seq_one_letter_code
_entity_poly.pdbx_strand_id
1 'polypeptide(L)'
;MKIKKHFTKLINMIPIALSGIIISSCNKNIKSNYEELSEIKTLKDWGDESFNNINRINSLENLTYDDEVAKAEFKAEFNQKFRPSNVMYQLTVYSFADGNGDGIGDFIGLKNNLDYFVNLGIDTLYLSPIHPASSYHSYDVIDYTNIAPELGGMEAFDDFIKEAHSKGIKVVIDMVLNHTSYEHPWFLKALQGDTKYRDYYYFYENDESKGQGVDSNIRRLFKNINIDKYHQNDTNAKYVAQFWSGMPDLNLTNKEVQKEIENIHRFWTKKGVDGFRYDAFYHYFGSENKNKPTDLNNRKTTSLFNSWRKVVEEELNNLKNKGHSVSSDTAFMFGEWWQSVGNSNKYWFTRDFEPALGTVIDGENYKYSLQPFINYDNEVNLINSFSSINGIKRQWLPFLDNHDIDRWIANYKNHKTKTSLDLELHKLTLQERAGYLSALFSLLSRGGMPILYNGNEILMQGGNKSKGDINVREAFYWKDKNKRVYFKEAKSPNDLIQTLTSKGEGYIEDLVSKENGAYLLVSKLIKLRKEYKSLREQDIKYIVNPNDIIDFSRSNIKKNNITVRKEDENTLILVIYNDSLKQTNVKFKEDYKEINQLISYGYEIKGKEIIGSNDIQVGVYKLIK
;
A
#
# COMPACT_ATOMS: atom_id res chain seq x y z
N MET A 1 -37.96 41.53 -11.66
CA MET A 1 -38.92 40.95 -10.67
C MET A 1 -38.26 39.69 -10.13
N LYS A 2 -37.62 39.83 -9.03
CA LYS A 2 -37.66 39.07 -7.78
C LYS A 2 -38.11 37.61 -7.95
N ILE A 3 -37.25 36.63 -7.66
CA ILE A 3 -37.23 36.01 -6.32
C ILE A 3 -35.82 35.43 -6.09
N LYS A 4 -35.16 35.97 -5.06
CA LYS A 4 -34.08 35.34 -4.28
C LYS A 4 -34.75 34.39 -3.28
N LYS A 5 -34.10 33.24 -2.96
CA LYS A 5 -33.79 32.86 -1.57
C LYS A 5 -33.56 31.36 -1.44
N HIS A 6 -32.45 31.09 -0.85
CA HIS A 6 -32.17 30.32 0.37
C HIS A 6 -32.02 28.81 0.18
N PHE A 7 -30.77 28.38 0.16
CA PHE A 7 -30.33 27.19 0.90
C PHE A 7 -28.98 27.45 1.54
N THR A 8 -29.03 27.96 2.73
CA THR A 8 -27.88 27.96 3.67
C THR A 8 -28.39 27.29 4.95
N LYS A 9 -27.55 26.42 5.50
CA LYS A 9 -27.64 25.80 6.84
C LYS A 9 -28.54 24.57 6.97
N LEU A 10 -27.89 23.42 7.04
CA LEU A 10 -28.05 22.47 8.14
C LEU A 10 -26.88 21.45 8.10
N ILE A 11 -25.74 21.88 8.61
CA ILE A 11 -24.74 20.97 9.17
C ILE A 11 -24.68 21.37 10.63
N ASN A 12 -25.36 20.61 11.47
CA ASN A 12 -25.02 20.56 12.89
C ASN A 12 -25.64 19.31 13.53
N MET A 13 -24.76 18.55 14.16
CA MET A 13 -25.00 17.71 15.31
C MET A 13 -26.02 16.56 15.16
N ILE A 14 -25.48 15.39 14.91
CA ILE A 14 -26.10 14.17 15.43
C ILE A 14 -25.18 13.65 16.54
N PRO A 15 -25.70 13.55 17.77
CA PRO A 15 -24.90 13.07 18.90
C PRO A 15 -24.71 11.55 18.80
N ILE A 16 -23.54 11.13 19.22
CA ILE A 16 -23.17 9.75 19.50
C ILE A 16 -24.07 9.23 20.63
N ALA A 17 -25.16 8.60 20.26
CA ALA A 17 -25.96 7.75 21.17
C ALA A 17 -26.95 6.95 20.32
N LEU A 18 -26.48 5.84 19.73
CA LEU A 18 -27.33 4.72 19.26
C LEU A 18 -26.45 3.56 18.75
N SER A 19 -25.53 3.10 19.60
CA SER A 19 -24.78 1.86 19.34
C SER A 19 -25.36 0.62 20.07
N GLY A 20 -26.53 0.76 20.67
CA GLY A 20 -27.12 -0.28 21.54
C GLY A 20 -28.21 -1.17 20.96
N ILE A 21 -28.67 -0.97 19.72
CA ILE A 21 -29.91 -1.66 19.26
C ILE A 21 -29.75 -2.49 17.96
N ILE A 22 -28.57 -2.51 17.33
CA ILE A 22 -28.39 -3.29 16.08
C ILE A 22 -27.78 -4.69 16.31
N ILE A 23 -27.47 -5.05 17.56
CA ILE A 23 -26.90 -6.37 17.88
C ILE A 23 -27.94 -7.49 17.90
N SER A 24 -29.21 -7.18 17.98
CA SER A 24 -30.27 -8.20 18.15
C SER A 24 -30.79 -8.84 16.87
N SER A 25 -30.59 -8.24 15.69
CA SER A 25 -31.09 -8.81 14.43
C SER A 25 -30.05 -9.58 13.59
N CYS A 26 -28.76 -9.41 13.90
CA CYS A 26 -27.66 -10.14 13.22
C CYS A 26 -27.39 -11.53 13.77
N ASN A 27 -27.97 -11.88 14.92
CA ASN A 27 -27.62 -13.12 15.66
C ASN A 27 -28.13 -14.42 15.05
N LYS A 28 -28.97 -14.41 14.03
CA LYS A 28 -29.51 -15.68 13.49
C LYS A 28 -28.66 -16.35 12.40
N ASN A 29 -27.83 -15.58 11.67
CA ASN A 29 -26.97 -16.14 10.62
C ASN A 29 -25.50 -16.30 11.03
N ILE A 30 -25.12 -15.73 12.16
CA ILE A 30 -23.75 -15.77 12.68
C ILE A 30 -23.46 -17.11 13.40
N LYS A 31 -24.48 -17.84 13.85
CA LYS A 31 -24.29 -19.10 14.61
C LYS A 31 -23.55 -20.19 13.85
N SER A 32 -23.68 -20.30 12.53
CA SER A 32 -22.98 -21.34 11.75
C SER A 32 -21.48 -21.03 11.53
N ASN A 33 -21.10 -19.77 11.58
CA ASN A 33 -19.68 -19.36 11.48
C ASN A 33 -18.97 -19.38 12.84
N TYR A 34 -19.71 -19.27 13.93
CA TYR A 34 -19.15 -19.29 15.29
C TYR A 34 -18.67 -20.69 15.75
N GLU A 35 -19.20 -21.76 15.20
CA GLU A 35 -18.68 -23.11 15.52
C GLU A 35 -17.28 -23.35 14.93
N GLU A 36 -16.93 -22.73 13.80
CA GLU A 36 -15.55 -22.72 13.28
C GLU A 36 -14.62 -21.79 14.05
N LEU A 37 -15.18 -20.83 14.81
CA LEU A 37 -14.45 -19.82 15.57
C LEU A 37 -14.20 -20.20 17.04
N SER A 38 -14.67 -21.36 17.49
CA SER A 38 -14.55 -21.79 18.90
C SER A 38 -13.11 -22.11 19.35
N GLU A 39 -12.18 -22.24 18.41
CA GLU A 39 -10.76 -22.46 18.68
C GLU A 39 -9.93 -21.16 18.66
N ILE A 40 -10.55 -20.00 18.45
CA ILE A 40 -9.84 -18.73 18.37
C ILE A 40 -9.49 -18.26 19.77
N LYS A 41 -8.22 -18.01 20.01
CA LYS A 41 -7.75 -17.30 21.20
C LYS A 41 -8.53 -15.99 21.33
N THR A 42 -9.01 -15.70 22.52
CA THR A 42 -9.74 -14.45 22.77
C THR A 42 -8.77 -13.28 22.74
N LEU A 43 -9.24 -12.08 22.39
CA LEU A 43 -8.42 -10.86 22.49
C LEU A 43 -7.85 -10.61 23.88
N LYS A 44 -8.44 -11.23 24.90
CA LYS A 44 -7.89 -11.18 26.26
C LYS A 44 -6.58 -11.95 26.33
N ASP A 45 -6.53 -13.12 25.71
CA ASP A 45 -5.32 -13.93 25.62
C ASP A 45 -4.26 -13.23 24.75
N TRP A 46 -4.70 -12.43 23.84
CA TRP A 46 -3.95 -11.61 22.90
C TRP A 46 -3.52 -10.27 23.50
N GLY A 47 -4.48 -9.58 24.11
CA GLY A 47 -4.28 -8.30 24.74
C GLY A 47 -3.30 -8.35 25.91
N ASP A 48 -3.20 -9.50 26.59
CA ASP A 48 -2.24 -9.63 27.68
C ASP A 48 -0.79 -9.68 27.18
N GLU A 49 -0.51 -10.10 25.95
CA GLU A 49 0.84 -10.07 25.35
C GLU A 49 1.12 -8.82 24.50
N SER A 50 0.19 -8.33 23.69
CA SER A 50 0.38 -7.16 22.84
C SER A 50 0.06 -5.82 23.53
N PHE A 51 -0.92 -5.81 24.45
CA PHE A 51 -1.23 -4.63 25.28
C PHE A 51 -0.45 -4.58 26.58
N ASN A 52 0.22 -5.65 27.00
CA ASN A 52 1.25 -5.63 28.06
C ASN A 52 2.61 -5.08 27.58
N ASN A 53 2.64 -4.44 26.43
CA ASN A 53 3.77 -3.63 26.00
C ASN A 53 4.17 -2.53 27.01
N ILE A 54 3.35 -2.29 28.04
CA ILE A 54 3.76 -1.42 29.16
C ILE A 54 5.00 -1.96 29.88
N ASN A 55 5.10 -3.27 30.11
CA ASN A 55 6.32 -3.85 30.63
C ASN A 55 7.49 -3.73 29.62
N ARG A 56 7.17 -3.71 28.34
CA ARG A 56 8.13 -3.49 27.27
C ARG A 56 8.50 -2.01 27.14
N ILE A 57 7.55 -1.08 27.31
CA ILE A 57 7.81 0.35 27.39
C ILE A 57 8.75 0.65 28.54
N ASN A 58 8.56 0.04 29.70
CA ASN A 58 9.47 0.17 30.84
C ASN A 58 10.88 -0.42 30.56
N SER A 59 10.98 -1.44 29.67
CA SER A 59 12.26 -1.97 29.22
C SER A 59 12.93 -1.12 28.14
N LEU A 60 12.17 -0.23 27.48
CA LEU A 60 12.64 0.71 26.46
C LEU A 60 13.04 2.08 27.06
N GLU A 61 13.00 2.26 28.38
CA GLU A 61 13.32 3.55 29.02
C GLU A 61 14.68 4.12 28.63
N ASN A 62 15.61 3.28 28.20
CA ASN A 62 16.94 3.66 27.76
C ASN A 62 17.21 3.31 26.28
N LEU A 63 16.16 3.09 25.46
CA LEU A 63 16.37 2.78 24.05
C LEU A 63 17.09 3.94 23.36
N THR A 64 18.31 3.70 22.91
CA THR A 64 19.00 4.55 21.95
C THR A 64 19.08 3.80 20.62
N TYR A 65 18.61 4.42 19.54
CA TYR A 65 18.72 3.78 18.23
C TYR A 65 20.16 3.63 17.76
N ASP A 66 21.11 4.41 18.30
CA ASP A 66 22.55 4.22 18.06
C ASP A 66 23.01 2.82 18.51
N ASP A 67 22.56 2.37 19.69
CA ASP A 67 22.91 1.04 20.21
C ASP A 67 22.27 -0.07 19.39
N GLU A 68 21.04 0.09 18.97
CA GLU A 68 20.34 -0.90 18.13
C GLU A 68 20.96 -0.98 16.73
N VAL A 69 21.34 0.15 16.14
CA VAL A 69 22.05 0.20 14.86
C VAL A 69 23.41 -0.49 14.98
N ALA A 70 24.14 -0.30 16.10
CA ALA A 70 25.42 -0.95 16.34
C ALA A 70 25.31 -2.48 16.44
N LYS A 71 24.21 -2.98 17.01
CA LYS A 71 23.91 -4.42 17.14
C LYS A 71 23.33 -5.04 15.88
N ALA A 72 22.75 -4.25 14.96
CA ALA A 72 22.11 -4.75 13.77
C ALA A 72 23.11 -5.42 12.84
N GLU A 73 22.76 -6.62 12.38
CA GLU A 73 23.54 -7.39 11.43
C GLU A 73 22.75 -7.59 10.14
N PHE A 74 23.45 -7.62 9.01
CA PHE A 74 22.84 -7.98 7.74
C PHE A 74 22.56 -9.48 7.70
N LYS A 75 21.30 -9.86 7.52
CA LYS A 75 20.83 -11.26 7.53
C LYS A 75 20.41 -11.77 6.16
N ALA A 76 20.19 -10.88 5.21
CA ALA A 76 19.63 -11.17 3.90
C ALA A 76 20.68 -11.04 2.82
N GLU A 77 20.67 -11.93 1.81
CA GLU A 77 21.54 -11.87 0.64
C GLU A 77 20.80 -12.37 -0.60
N PHE A 78 21.05 -11.74 -1.74
CA PHE A 78 20.50 -12.21 -3.02
C PHE A 78 21.35 -13.34 -3.58
N ASN A 79 20.75 -14.51 -3.74
CA ASN A 79 21.37 -15.65 -4.42
C ASN A 79 21.28 -15.55 -5.95
N GLN A 80 20.47 -14.60 -6.46
CA GLN A 80 20.25 -14.40 -7.88
C GLN A 80 20.71 -12.99 -8.29
N LYS A 81 21.17 -12.87 -9.54
CA LYS A 81 21.50 -11.55 -10.09
C LYS A 81 20.27 -10.64 -10.05
N PHE A 82 20.43 -9.49 -9.42
CA PHE A 82 19.41 -8.48 -9.29
C PHE A 82 18.81 -8.06 -10.65
N ARG A 83 17.50 -7.89 -10.69
CA ARG A 83 16.77 -7.34 -11.83
C ARG A 83 15.93 -6.14 -11.35
N PRO A 84 15.75 -5.11 -12.19
CA PRO A 84 14.83 -4.01 -11.87
C PRO A 84 13.43 -4.53 -11.52
N SER A 85 12.79 -3.90 -10.54
CA SER A 85 11.42 -4.27 -10.14
C SER A 85 10.45 -4.12 -11.30
N ASN A 86 9.57 -5.11 -11.43
CA ASN A 86 8.58 -5.20 -12.49
C ASN A 86 7.18 -4.85 -11.99
N VAL A 87 6.75 -5.48 -10.91
CA VAL A 87 5.46 -5.25 -10.24
C VAL A 87 5.70 -5.33 -8.74
N MET A 88 5.22 -4.32 -8.03
CA MET A 88 5.23 -4.28 -6.58
C MET A 88 3.91 -4.83 -6.04
N TYR A 89 3.96 -5.56 -4.94
CA TYR A 89 2.78 -6.09 -4.27
C TYR A 89 2.69 -5.48 -2.87
N GLN A 90 1.65 -4.71 -2.63
CA GLN A 90 1.36 -4.17 -1.31
C GLN A 90 0.66 -5.21 -0.46
N LEU A 91 1.22 -5.49 0.71
CA LEU A 91 0.74 -6.54 1.60
C LEU A 91 0.54 -6.02 3.03
N THR A 92 -0.59 -6.36 3.63
CA THR A 92 -0.80 -6.28 5.08
C THR A 92 -0.47 -7.63 5.69
N VAL A 93 0.65 -7.72 6.44
CA VAL A 93 1.18 -9.00 6.96
C VAL A 93 0.14 -9.70 7.83
N TYR A 94 -0.49 -8.97 8.75
CA TYR A 94 -1.49 -9.49 9.69
C TYR A 94 -2.72 -10.12 9.04
N SER A 95 -3.00 -9.85 7.75
CA SER A 95 -4.18 -10.38 7.05
C SER A 95 -3.85 -11.49 6.05
N PHE A 96 -2.57 -11.86 5.89
CA PHE A 96 -2.17 -12.80 4.84
C PHE A 96 -2.25 -14.26 5.28
N ALA A 97 -1.37 -14.71 6.17
CA ALA A 97 -1.33 -16.10 6.61
C ALA A 97 -0.78 -16.18 8.03
N ASP A 98 -1.46 -16.93 8.89
CA ASP A 98 -1.02 -17.30 10.23
C ASP A 98 0.05 -18.39 10.13
N GLY A 99 1.16 -18.23 10.81
CA GLY A 99 2.25 -19.20 10.82
C GLY A 99 2.53 -19.81 12.19
N ASN A 100 2.07 -19.15 13.27
CA ASN A 100 2.31 -19.57 14.65
C ASN A 100 1.05 -20.14 15.35
N GLY A 101 -0.13 -20.00 14.74
CA GLY A 101 -1.40 -20.55 15.21
C GLY A 101 -2.16 -19.63 16.17
N ASP A 102 -1.85 -18.33 16.22
CA ASP A 102 -2.52 -17.36 17.08
C ASP A 102 -3.72 -16.66 16.43
N GLY A 103 -3.95 -16.92 15.15
CA GLY A 103 -5.06 -16.35 14.37
C GLY A 103 -4.72 -15.06 13.66
N ILE A 104 -3.45 -14.63 13.66
CA ILE A 104 -2.96 -13.43 12.98
C ILE A 104 -1.97 -13.82 11.92
N GLY A 105 -1.99 -13.09 10.80
CA GLY A 105 -0.94 -13.22 9.82
C GLY A 105 0.38 -12.67 10.36
N ASP A 106 1.45 -13.42 10.13
CA ASP A 106 2.77 -13.12 10.66
C ASP A 106 3.88 -13.39 9.63
N PHE A 107 5.13 -13.07 9.98
CA PHE A 107 6.28 -13.31 9.11
C PHE A 107 6.61 -14.79 8.93
N ILE A 108 6.19 -15.67 9.84
CA ILE A 108 6.32 -17.13 9.69
C ILE A 108 5.39 -17.61 8.58
N GLY A 109 4.12 -17.20 8.65
CA GLY A 109 3.13 -17.51 7.63
C GLY A 109 3.48 -16.89 6.27
N LEU A 110 3.99 -15.65 6.26
CA LEU A 110 4.45 -15.00 5.04
C LEU A 110 5.64 -15.73 4.42
N LYS A 111 6.67 -16.07 5.20
CA LYS A 111 7.82 -16.86 4.77
C LYS A 111 7.41 -18.20 4.16
N ASN A 112 6.55 -18.92 4.85
CA ASN A 112 6.09 -20.26 4.42
C ASN A 112 5.25 -20.23 3.14
N ASN A 113 4.74 -19.09 2.73
CA ASN A 113 3.91 -18.92 1.54
C ASN A 113 4.52 -17.96 0.49
N LEU A 114 5.82 -17.70 0.51
CA LEU A 114 6.50 -16.84 -0.48
C LEU A 114 6.34 -17.33 -1.93
N ASP A 115 6.17 -18.62 -2.14
CA ASP A 115 5.94 -19.19 -3.48
C ASP A 115 4.63 -18.69 -4.12
N TYR A 116 3.67 -18.22 -3.33
CA TYR A 116 2.49 -17.53 -3.85
C TYR A 116 2.89 -16.31 -4.70
N PHE A 117 3.81 -15.50 -4.20
CA PHE A 117 4.27 -14.29 -4.90
C PHE A 117 5.24 -14.62 -6.03
N VAL A 118 6.13 -15.59 -5.84
CA VAL A 118 7.05 -16.06 -6.89
C VAL A 118 6.28 -16.59 -8.09
N ASN A 119 5.27 -17.43 -7.86
CA ASN A 119 4.42 -18.00 -8.91
C ASN A 119 3.57 -16.94 -9.60
N LEU A 120 3.11 -15.92 -8.86
CA LEU A 120 2.44 -14.75 -9.43
C LEU A 120 3.37 -13.93 -10.32
N GLY A 121 4.68 -13.97 -10.07
CA GLY A 121 5.71 -13.22 -10.79
C GLY A 121 6.14 -11.94 -10.10
N ILE A 122 5.76 -11.73 -8.84
CA ILE A 122 6.15 -10.58 -8.02
C ILE A 122 7.63 -10.65 -7.68
N ASP A 123 8.28 -9.49 -7.65
CA ASP A 123 9.69 -9.33 -7.32
C ASP A 123 9.95 -8.23 -6.27
N THR A 124 8.89 -7.61 -5.76
CA THR A 124 8.99 -6.63 -4.67
C THR A 124 7.73 -6.70 -3.80
N LEU A 125 7.89 -6.95 -2.52
CA LEU A 125 6.84 -6.82 -1.52
C LEU A 125 6.97 -5.45 -0.84
N TYR A 126 5.90 -4.67 -0.84
CA TYR A 126 5.74 -3.47 -0.03
C TYR A 126 4.84 -3.82 1.15
N LEU A 127 5.39 -3.79 2.35
CA LEU A 127 4.70 -4.14 3.57
C LEU A 127 4.11 -2.88 4.21
N SER A 128 2.81 -2.91 4.56
CA SER A 128 2.22 -1.93 5.49
C SER A 128 2.98 -1.97 6.81
N PRO A 129 2.83 -0.96 7.72
CA PRO A 129 3.67 -0.86 8.89
C PRO A 129 3.78 -2.17 9.70
N ILE A 130 4.99 -2.47 10.16
CA ILE A 130 5.36 -3.75 10.79
C ILE A 130 5.88 -3.57 12.21
N HIS A 131 5.95 -2.33 12.68
CA HIS A 131 6.51 -1.98 13.97
C HIS A 131 5.53 -2.22 15.13
N PRO A 132 6.01 -2.41 16.36
CA PRO A 132 5.17 -2.35 17.53
C PRO A 132 4.38 -1.04 17.56
N ALA A 133 3.10 -1.13 17.85
CA ALA A 133 2.17 0.00 17.78
C ALA A 133 1.06 -0.15 18.81
N SER A 134 0.29 0.92 19.03
CA SER A 134 -0.87 0.90 19.93
C SER A 134 -2.13 0.37 19.24
N SER A 135 -2.10 0.23 17.90
CA SER A 135 -3.22 -0.25 17.11
C SER A 135 -2.81 -1.33 16.11
N TYR A 136 -3.77 -2.13 15.67
CA TYR A 136 -3.56 -3.23 14.72
C TYR A 136 -2.94 -2.82 13.39
N HIS A 137 -3.17 -1.58 12.95
CA HIS A 137 -2.68 -1.08 11.67
C HIS A 137 -1.25 -0.55 11.70
N SER A 138 -0.68 -0.42 12.90
CA SER A 138 0.71 -0.01 13.17
C SER A 138 1.13 1.35 12.62
N TYR A 139 0.18 2.25 12.30
CA TYR A 139 0.50 3.65 11.95
C TYR A 139 0.78 4.54 13.16
N ASP A 140 0.63 4.05 14.38
CA ASP A 140 0.96 4.70 15.65
C ASP A 140 2.14 3.94 16.32
N VAL A 141 3.34 4.17 15.80
CA VAL A 141 4.56 3.41 16.11
C VAL A 141 5.03 3.67 17.54
N ILE A 142 5.35 2.58 18.27
CA ILE A 142 5.95 2.61 19.63
C ILE A 142 7.47 2.41 19.57
N ASP A 143 7.97 1.59 18.63
CA ASP A 143 9.39 1.27 18.50
C ASP A 143 9.74 1.06 17.01
N TYR A 144 10.55 1.97 16.46
CA TYR A 144 10.93 1.95 15.04
C TYR A 144 11.97 0.91 14.66
N THR A 145 12.65 0.29 15.63
CA THR A 145 13.71 -0.70 15.36
C THR A 145 13.32 -2.12 15.71
N ASN A 146 12.02 -2.36 15.87
CA ASN A 146 11.51 -3.68 16.22
C ASN A 146 10.34 -4.09 15.32
N ILE A 147 10.04 -5.37 15.34
CA ILE A 147 8.87 -5.97 14.70
C ILE A 147 7.80 -6.21 15.75
N ALA A 148 6.55 -5.92 15.41
CA ALA A 148 5.42 -6.18 16.27
C ALA A 148 5.40 -7.66 16.72
N PRO A 149 5.24 -7.96 18.01
CA PRO A 149 5.27 -9.34 18.53
C PRO A 149 4.24 -10.24 17.84
N GLU A 150 3.05 -9.70 17.57
CA GLU A 150 1.97 -10.37 16.88
C GLU A 150 2.33 -10.74 15.43
N LEU A 151 3.30 -10.06 14.83
CA LEU A 151 3.83 -10.41 13.52
C LEU A 151 5.01 -11.40 13.60
N GLY A 152 5.28 -12.00 14.78
CA GLY A 152 6.33 -12.98 15.02
C GLY A 152 7.66 -12.40 15.48
N GLY A 153 7.77 -11.08 15.65
CA GLY A 153 8.97 -10.41 16.14
C GLY A 153 10.15 -10.42 15.16
N MET A 154 11.32 -9.97 15.64
CA MET A 154 12.50 -9.74 14.80
C MET A 154 13.09 -11.03 14.23
N GLU A 155 13.07 -12.14 14.95
CA GLU A 155 13.61 -13.41 14.49
C GLU A 155 12.83 -13.93 13.26
N ALA A 156 11.50 -13.87 13.33
CA ALA A 156 10.64 -14.26 12.20
C ALA A 156 10.86 -13.34 10.99
N PHE A 157 11.08 -12.04 11.21
CA PHE A 157 11.41 -11.10 10.15
C PHE A 157 12.78 -11.39 9.52
N ASP A 158 13.81 -11.64 10.32
CA ASP A 158 15.17 -11.97 9.83
C ASP A 158 15.12 -13.25 8.96
N ASP A 159 14.37 -14.24 9.37
CA ASP A 159 14.14 -15.47 8.60
C ASP A 159 13.36 -15.21 7.30
N PHE A 160 12.32 -14.38 7.38
CA PHE A 160 11.52 -14.01 6.22
C PHE A 160 12.34 -13.27 5.17
N ILE A 161 13.10 -12.22 5.56
CA ILE A 161 13.84 -11.40 4.60
C ILE A 161 14.96 -12.20 3.92
N LYS A 162 15.59 -13.11 4.65
CA LYS A 162 16.57 -14.05 4.10
C LYS A 162 15.96 -14.94 3.03
N GLU A 163 14.79 -15.54 3.32
CA GLU A 163 14.10 -16.40 2.36
C GLU A 163 13.57 -15.60 1.17
N ALA A 164 13.02 -14.40 1.38
CA ALA A 164 12.56 -13.51 0.31
C ALA A 164 13.69 -13.18 -0.67
N HIS A 165 14.85 -12.78 -0.16
CA HIS A 165 16.03 -12.49 -0.98
C HIS A 165 16.55 -13.73 -1.72
N SER A 166 16.54 -14.91 -1.09
CA SER A 166 16.92 -16.16 -1.75
C SER A 166 16.07 -16.46 -2.98
N LYS A 167 14.79 -16.03 -2.95
CA LYS A 167 13.82 -16.16 -4.04
C LYS A 167 13.81 -14.96 -5.01
N GLY A 168 14.68 -13.98 -4.81
CA GLY A 168 14.78 -12.77 -5.65
C GLY A 168 13.66 -11.75 -5.41
N ILE A 169 13.01 -11.81 -4.25
CA ILE A 169 11.98 -10.86 -3.82
C ILE A 169 12.64 -9.78 -2.93
N LYS A 170 12.45 -8.52 -3.31
CA LYS A 170 12.82 -7.35 -2.52
C LYS A 170 11.75 -7.00 -1.51
N VAL A 171 12.15 -6.38 -0.41
CA VAL A 171 11.28 -5.98 0.69
C VAL A 171 11.35 -4.47 0.91
N VAL A 172 10.20 -3.81 0.82
CA VAL A 172 10.00 -2.39 1.10
C VAL A 172 9.12 -2.27 2.34
N ILE A 173 9.50 -1.41 3.27
CA ILE A 173 8.71 -1.16 4.48
C ILE A 173 8.13 0.24 4.51
N ASP A 174 7.04 0.39 5.25
CA ASP A 174 6.38 1.67 5.47
C ASP A 174 7.03 2.42 6.65
N MET A 175 7.38 3.68 6.42
CA MET A 175 8.02 4.57 7.41
C MET A 175 7.05 5.66 7.82
N VAL A 176 6.54 5.54 9.04
CA VAL A 176 5.58 6.49 9.64
C VAL A 176 6.36 7.52 10.45
N LEU A 177 6.82 8.59 9.82
CA LEU A 177 7.76 9.55 10.42
C LEU A 177 7.14 10.92 10.72
N ASN A 178 5.85 11.13 10.42
CA ASN A 178 5.17 12.37 10.78
C ASN A 178 4.87 12.44 12.29
N HIS A 179 4.59 11.31 12.90
CA HIS A 179 4.14 11.19 14.28
C HIS A 179 4.60 9.86 14.90
N THR A 180 4.46 9.72 16.20
CA THR A 180 4.62 8.46 16.92
C THR A 180 3.30 8.06 17.56
N SER A 181 3.25 6.88 18.19
CA SER A 181 2.21 6.60 19.19
C SER A 181 2.37 7.52 20.41
N TYR A 182 1.25 7.80 21.07
CA TYR A 182 1.25 8.40 22.40
C TYR A 182 1.90 7.48 23.46
N GLU A 183 2.06 6.19 23.17
CA GLU A 183 2.77 5.21 23.99
C GLU A 183 4.27 5.12 23.66
N HIS A 184 4.75 5.89 22.68
CA HIS A 184 6.17 5.91 22.34
C HIS A 184 7.01 6.44 23.53
N PRO A 185 8.15 5.80 23.87
CA PRO A 185 8.98 6.20 25.00
C PRO A 185 9.37 7.67 24.99
N TRP A 186 9.64 8.26 23.84
CA TRP A 186 9.94 9.69 23.73
C TRP A 186 8.78 10.57 24.17
N PHE A 187 7.56 10.20 23.76
CA PHE A 187 6.38 10.99 24.12
C PHE A 187 6.04 10.86 25.60
N LEU A 188 6.19 9.65 26.16
CA LEU A 188 6.00 9.43 27.59
C LEU A 188 6.99 10.23 28.44
N LYS A 189 8.29 10.26 28.05
CA LYS A 189 9.30 11.12 28.71
C LYS A 189 8.99 12.61 28.55
N ALA A 190 8.52 13.03 27.39
CA ALA A 190 8.07 14.40 27.16
C ALA A 190 6.94 14.80 28.13
N LEU A 191 5.99 13.91 28.38
CA LEU A 191 4.91 14.11 29.34
C LEU A 191 5.36 14.12 30.80
N GLN A 192 6.46 13.42 31.12
CA GLN A 192 7.11 13.44 32.44
C GLN A 192 7.92 14.72 32.69
N GLY A 193 8.04 15.60 31.68
CA GLY A 193 8.76 16.87 31.83
C GLY A 193 10.23 16.80 31.42
N ASP A 194 10.69 15.72 30.79
CA ASP A 194 12.04 15.64 30.21
C ASP A 194 12.18 16.67 29.08
N THR A 195 13.02 17.65 29.23
CA THR A 195 13.18 18.78 28.31
C THR A 195 13.69 18.37 26.95
N LYS A 196 14.58 17.36 26.87
CA LYS A 196 15.08 16.82 25.61
C LYS A 196 13.91 16.26 24.77
N TYR A 197 13.11 15.40 25.36
CA TYR A 197 12.01 14.74 24.67
C TYR A 197 10.81 15.67 24.48
N ARG A 198 10.66 16.71 25.32
CA ARG A 198 9.66 17.75 25.11
C ARG A 198 9.86 18.46 23.75
N ASP A 199 11.11 18.70 23.37
CA ASP A 199 11.48 19.32 22.10
C ASP A 199 11.34 18.37 20.89
N TYR A 200 11.10 17.07 21.12
CA TYR A 200 10.84 16.11 20.04
C TYR A 200 9.44 16.25 19.43
N TYR A 201 8.54 16.95 20.14
CA TYR A 201 7.15 17.17 19.74
C TYR A 201 6.78 18.65 19.80
N TYR A 202 5.64 18.99 19.24
CA TYR A 202 5.10 20.34 19.31
C TYR A 202 4.12 20.45 20.47
N PHE A 203 4.57 21.02 21.60
CA PHE A 203 3.75 21.33 22.75
C PHE A 203 3.40 22.82 22.81
N TYR A 204 2.18 23.11 23.26
CA TYR A 204 1.71 24.47 23.50
C TYR A 204 1.49 24.63 25.01
N GLU A 205 2.47 25.19 25.67
CA GLU A 205 2.35 25.56 27.06
C GLU A 205 1.43 26.75 27.21
N ASN A 206 0.49 26.70 28.09
CA ASN A 206 -0.52 27.64 28.61
C ASN A 206 -0.62 29.08 28.03
N ASP A 207 0.10 29.43 27.01
CA ASP A 207 0.09 30.74 26.37
C ASP A 207 -0.87 30.73 25.17
N GLU A 208 -2.14 31.08 25.48
CA GLU A 208 -3.16 31.24 24.44
C GLU A 208 -2.79 32.29 23.38
N SER A 209 -1.85 33.21 23.70
CA SER A 209 -1.38 34.23 22.75
C SER A 209 -0.46 33.66 21.66
N LYS A 210 0.25 32.58 21.90
CA LYS A 210 1.03 31.85 20.88
C LYS A 210 0.15 31.02 19.97
N GLY A 211 -1.11 30.83 20.32
CA GLY A 211 -2.12 30.09 19.55
C GLY A 211 -2.72 30.83 18.36
N GLN A 212 -2.33 32.08 18.06
CA GLN A 212 -2.78 32.76 16.86
C GLN A 212 -2.12 32.11 15.62
N GLY A 213 -2.79 31.17 15.03
CA GLY A 213 -2.31 30.41 13.88
C GLY A 213 -2.23 28.92 14.10
N VAL A 214 -2.46 28.45 15.31
CA VAL A 214 -2.51 27.03 15.63
C VAL A 214 -3.84 26.47 15.22
N ASP A 215 -3.78 25.50 14.34
CA ASP A 215 -4.92 24.87 13.71
C ASP A 215 -5.81 24.10 14.71
N SER A 216 -7.02 23.79 14.25
CA SER A 216 -7.98 22.86 14.84
C SER A 216 -7.40 21.49 15.24
N ASN A 217 -6.19 21.18 14.80
CA ASN A 217 -5.46 19.94 15.05
C ASN A 217 -4.67 19.91 16.37
N ILE A 218 -4.66 21.00 17.16
CA ILE A 218 -4.18 20.92 18.54
C ILE A 218 -5.12 20.06 19.34
N ARG A 219 -4.59 19.02 19.92
CA ARG A 219 -5.33 18.13 20.80
C ARG A 219 -5.02 18.45 22.25
N ARG A 220 -6.08 18.48 23.06
CA ARG A 220 -5.91 18.44 24.51
C ARG A 220 -5.59 17.01 24.89
N LEU A 221 -4.55 16.88 25.70
CA LEU A 221 -4.19 15.60 26.22
C LEU A 221 -5.33 14.99 27.04
N PHE A 222 -5.77 13.84 26.67
CA PHE A 222 -6.17 12.75 27.51
C PHE A 222 -7.23 12.99 28.58
N LYS A 223 -8.33 13.61 28.26
CA LYS A 223 -9.48 13.45 29.18
C LYS A 223 -10.00 12.00 29.25
N ASN A 224 -9.58 11.14 28.30
CA ASN A 224 -10.14 9.80 28.12
C ASN A 224 -9.12 8.66 28.16
N ILE A 225 -7.84 8.93 28.38
CA ILE A 225 -6.81 7.90 28.54
C ILE A 225 -6.44 7.82 30.03
N ASN A 226 -6.31 6.61 30.55
CA ASN A 226 -5.90 6.40 31.93
C ASN A 226 -4.43 6.81 32.10
N ILE A 227 -4.21 8.06 32.50
CA ILE A 227 -2.91 8.69 32.61
C ILE A 227 -2.10 8.02 33.71
N ASP A 228 -2.74 7.58 34.81
CA ASP A 228 -2.08 6.88 35.90
C ASP A 228 -1.38 5.60 35.44
N LYS A 229 -1.90 4.95 34.39
CA LYS A 229 -1.31 3.78 33.78
C LYS A 229 0.09 4.06 33.20
N TYR A 230 0.38 5.30 32.80
CA TYR A 230 1.61 5.69 32.11
C TYR A 230 2.53 6.55 33.01
N HIS A 231 2.20 6.75 34.30
CA HIS A 231 2.97 7.58 35.24
C HIS A 231 3.23 9.00 34.73
N GLN A 232 2.22 9.64 34.17
CA GLN A 232 2.36 10.96 33.53
C GLN A 232 2.08 12.10 34.51
N ASN A 233 2.91 13.12 34.47
CA ASN A 233 2.81 14.28 35.37
C ASN A 233 2.04 15.47 34.75
N ASP A 234 1.98 15.56 33.41
CA ASP A 234 1.33 16.68 32.73
C ASP A 234 -0.03 16.28 32.14
N THR A 235 -1.06 16.42 32.98
CA THR A 235 -2.45 16.09 32.60
C THR A 235 -3.14 17.15 31.75
N ASN A 236 -2.52 18.33 31.58
CA ASN A 236 -3.08 19.47 30.85
C ASN A 236 -2.29 19.85 29.59
N ALA A 237 -1.24 19.11 29.26
CA ALA A 237 -0.43 19.40 28.08
C ALA A 237 -1.27 19.39 26.80
N LYS A 238 -1.04 20.38 25.96
CA LYS A 238 -1.59 20.46 24.61
C LYS A 238 -0.47 20.20 23.61
N TYR A 239 -0.73 19.37 22.63
CA TYR A 239 0.24 19.01 21.60
C TYR A 239 -0.41 18.94 20.22
N VAL A 240 0.40 18.98 19.19
CA VAL A 240 -0.08 18.80 17.80
C VAL A 240 -0.24 17.31 17.51
N ALA A 241 -1.38 16.95 16.92
CA ALA A 241 -1.67 15.62 16.44
C ALA A 241 -2.61 15.74 15.22
N GLN A 242 -2.03 15.82 14.02
CA GLN A 242 -2.80 16.13 12.80
C GLN A 242 -3.82 15.06 12.45
N PHE A 243 -3.54 13.80 12.76
CA PHE A 243 -4.42 12.68 12.39
C PHE A 243 -5.37 12.33 13.53
N TRP A 244 -4.82 11.96 14.66
CA TRP A 244 -5.59 11.52 15.81
C TRP A 244 -4.84 11.84 17.12
N SER A 245 -5.57 12.03 18.20
CA SER A 245 -4.97 12.37 19.51
C SER A 245 -3.93 11.36 20.02
N GLY A 246 -4.01 10.11 19.61
CA GLY A 246 -3.01 9.08 19.90
C GLY A 246 -1.76 9.11 19.02
N MET A 247 -1.67 10.07 18.08
CA MET A 247 -0.57 10.20 17.12
C MET A 247 0.07 11.60 17.23
N PRO A 248 0.86 11.88 18.29
CA PRO A 248 1.53 13.18 18.45
C PRO A 248 2.58 13.41 17.37
N ASP A 249 2.53 14.58 16.73
CA ASP A 249 3.42 14.96 15.64
C ASP A 249 4.86 15.19 16.12
N LEU A 250 5.82 14.59 15.43
CA LEU A 250 7.24 14.79 15.64
C LEU A 250 7.69 16.18 15.17
N ASN A 251 8.53 16.81 15.97
CA ASN A 251 9.24 18.04 15.59
C ASN A 251 10.42 17.70 14.66
N LEU A 252 10.15 17.56 13.38
CA LEU A 252 11.17 17.26 12.37
C LEU A 252 12.18 18.39 12.14
N THR A 253 12.03 19.56 12.79
CA THR A 253 13.07 20.61 12.82
C THR A 253 14.16 20.31 13.85
N ASN A 254 13.87 19.47 14.85
CA ASN A 254 14.82 19.08 15.89
C ASN A 254 15.91 18.17 15.31
N LYS A 255 17.18 18.54 15.53
CA LYS A 255 18.33 17.81 14.98
C LYS A 255 18.52 16.43 15.62
N GLU A 256 18.17 16.26 16.88
CA GLU A 256 18.21 14.95 17.53
C GLU A 256 17.17 14.01 16.91
N VAL A 257 15.94 14.50 16.66
CA VAL A 257 14.90 13.73 15.95
C VAL A 257 15.38 13.32 14.56
N GLN A 258 16.00 14.25 13.81
CA GLN A 258 16.56 13.95 12.49
C GLN A 258 17.61 12.83 12.58
N LYS A 259 18.52 12.90 13.55
CA LYS A 259 19.56 11.88 13.78
C LYS A 259 18.96 10.53 14.16
N GLU A 260 17.96 10.50 15.04
CA GLU A 260 17.27 9.25 15.37
C GLU A 260 16.63 8.60 14.14
N ILE A 261 16.00 9.39 13.26
CA ILE A 261 15.41 8.88 12.02
C ILE A 261 16.50 8.38 11.05
N GLU A 262 17.64 9.04 10.96
CA GLU A 262 18.79 8.57 10.18
C GLU A 262 19.29 7.20 10.69
N ASN A 263 19.37 7.02 12.01
CA ASN A 263 19.75 5.76 12.63
C ASN A 263 18.71 4.64 12.35
N ILE A 264 17.42 4.97 12.35
CA ILE A 264 16.36 4.03 11.97
C ILE A 264 16.55 3.54 10.52
N HIS A 265 16.88 4.44 9.58
CA HIS A 265 17.17 4.05 8.19
C HIS A 265 18.40 3.15 8.10
N ARG A 266 19.49 3.47 8.82
CA ARG A 266 20.70 2.61 8.89
C ARG A 266 20.36 1.23 9.42
N PHE A 267 19.56 1.16 10.49
CA PHE A 267 19.14 -0.11 11.09
C PHE A 267 18.43 -1.00 10.09
N TRP A 268 17.39 -0.50 9.42
CA TRP A 268 16.63 -1.31 8.48
C TRP A 268 17.41 -1.67 7.21
N THR A 269 18.29 -0.79 6.75
CA THR A 269 19.20 -1.12 5.64
C THR A 269 20.15 -2.27 6.02
N LYS A 270 20.70 -2.26 7.23
CA LYS A 270 21.50 -3.38 7.76
C LYS A 270 20.70 -4.66 7.94
N LYS A 271 19.40 -4.56 8.23
CA LYS A 271 18.51 -5.72 8.31
C LYS A 271 18.14 -6.29 6.93
N GLY A 272 18.53 -5.64 5.84
CA GLY A 272 18.29 -6.10 4.47
C GLY A 272 17.06 -5.52 3.80
N VAL A 273 16.44 -4.49 4.39
CA VAL A 273 15.33 -3.78 3.72
C VAL A 273 15.84 -3.08 2.46
N ASP A 274 15.13 -3.26 1.34
CA ASP A 274 15.53 -2.80 0.02
C ASP A 274 14.98 -1.42 -0.35
N GLY A 275 13.99 -0.92 0.39
CA GLY A 275 13.41 0.38 0.12
C GLY A 275 12.41 0.83 1.18
N PHE A 276 11.97 2.07 1.06
CA PHE A 276 11.14 2.75 2.04
C PHE A 276 10.00 3.49 1.38
N ARG A 277 8.79 3.28 1.90
CA ARG A 277 7.61 4.12 1.61
C ARG A 277 7.43 5.10 2.76
N TYR A 278 7.16 6.37 2.45
CA TYR A 278 6.97 7.39 3.47
C TYR A 278 5.49 7.75 3.59
N ASP A 279 4.96 7.42 4.77
CA ASP A 279 3.59 7.75 5.15
C ASP A 279 3.43 9.24 5.35
N ALA A 280 2.29 9.77 4.89
CA ALA A 280 1.82 11.11 5.20
C ALA A 280 2.87 12.24 5.06
N PHE A 281 3.90 12.09 4.22
CA PHE A 281 5.03 13.02 4.15
C PHE A 281 4.61 14.45 3.74
N TYR A 282 3.47 14.59 3.11
CA TYR A 282 2.90 15.90 2.78
C TYR A 282 2.57 16.73 4.04
N HIS A 283 2.37 16.06 5.16
CA HIS A 283 2.08 16.66 6.46
C HIS A 283 3.33 17.03 7.26
N TYR A 284 4.52 16.61 6.82
CA TYR A 284 5.79 17.01 7.44
C TYR A 284 5.88 18.53 7.51
N PHE A 285 6.18 19.09 8.66
CA PHE A 285 6.13 20.53 8.96
C PHE A 285 4.76 21.21 8.78
N GLY A 286 3.69 20.44 8.59
CA GLY A 286 2.33 20.95 8.43
C GLY A 286 1.78 21.65 9.68
N SER A 287 2.29 21.27 10.87
CA SER A 287 2.01 21.91 12.14
C SER A 287 2.45 23.38 12.22
N GLU A 288 3.38 23.80 11.37
CA GLU A 288 3.80 25.20 11.26
C GLU A 288 2.85 26.04 10.38
N ASN A 289 2.01 25.41 9.54
CA ASN A 289 1.11 26.10 8.60
C ASN A 289 -0.12 25.24 8.23
N LYS A 290 -1.25 25.65 8.73
CA LYS A 290 -2.61 25.17 8.44
C LYS A 290 -2.78 24.46 7.09
N ASN A 291 -2.58 23.14 7.03
CA ASN A 291 -2.99 22.25 5.94
C ASN A 291 -2.39 22.49 4.52
N LYS A 292 -1.44 23.41 4.35
CA LYS A 292 -0.74 23.58 3.08
C LYS A 292 0.73 23.88 3.35
N PRO A 293 1.64 22.94 3.07
CA PRO A 293 3.07 23.22 3.21
C PRO A 293 3.47 24.40 2.33
N THR A 294 4.20 25.35 2.92
CA THR A 294 4.81 26.45 2.20
C THR A 294 5.99 25.96 1.36
N ASP A 295 6.52 26.79 0.46
CA ASP A 295 7.75 26.46 -0.27
C ASP A 295 8.93 26.20 0.67
N LEU A 296 8.96 26.85 1.82
CA LEU A 296 9.97 26.61 2.86
C LEU A 296 9.82 25.22 3.46
N ASN A 297 8.58 24.81 3.79
CA ASN A 297 8.30 23.47 4.34
C ASN A 297 8.61 22.38 3.31
N ASN A 298 8.25 22.60 2.04
CA ASN A 298 8.61 21.67 0.96
C ASN A 298 10.13 21.47 0.85
N ARG A 299 10.92 22.56 0.99
CA ARG A 299 12.39 22.49 0.98
C ARG A 299 12.96 21.76 2.19
N LYS A 300 12.39 22.00 3.38
CA LYS A 300 12.76 21.26 4.59
C LYS A 300 12.52 19.76 4.39
N THR A 301 11.35 19.38 3.90
CA THR A 301 11.00 17.99 3.58
C THR A 301 11.96 17.38 2.57
N THR A 302 12.29 18.10 1.51
CA THR A 302 13.25 17.66 0.48
C THR A 302 14.64 17.45 1.06
N SER A 303 15.08 18.32 1.97
CA SER A 303 16.37 18.19 2.65
C SER A 303 16.43 16.96 3.55
N LEU A 304 15.31 16.62 4.24
CA LEU A 304 15.22 15.37 5.02
C LEU A 304 15.37 14.15 4.11
N PHE A 305 14.63 14.09 3.01
CA PHE A 305 14.73 12.98 2.07
C PHE A 305 16.13 12.84 1.48
N ASN A 306 16.81 13.94 1.19
CA ASN A 306 18.20 13.91 0.72
C ASN A 306 19.15 13.36 1.79
N SER A 307 18.99 13.78 3.06
CA SER A 307 19.78 13.25 4.18
C SER A 307 19.54 11.74 4.35
N TRP A 308 18.30 11.30 4.40
CA TRP A 308 17.95 9.89 4.57
C TRP A 308 18.45 9.03 3.40
N ARG A 309 18.34 9.56 2.16
CA ARG A 309 18.91 8.90 0.99
C ARG A 309 20.41 8.68 1.12
N LYS A 310 21.15 9.72 1.51
CA LYS A 310 22.61 9.63 1.70
C LYS A 310 22.98 8.57 2.72
N VAL A 311 22.25 8.53 3.83
CA VAL A 311 22.45 7.53 4.90
C VAL A 311 22.20 6.11 4.40
N VAL A 312 21.13 5.88 3.65
CA VAL A 312 20.81 4.56 3.09
C VAL A 312 21.87 4.14 2.06
N GLU A 313 22.24 5.03 1.14
CA GLU A 313 23.24 4.73 0.11
C GLU A 313 24.64 4.50 0.70
N GLU A 314 25.00 5.23 1.76
CA GLU A 314 26.22 4.98 2.52
C GLU A 314 26.23 3.58 3.15
N GLU A 315 25.12 3.17 3.77
CA GLU A 315 25.02 1.86 4.41
C GLU A 315 25.01 0.72 3.38
N LEU A 316 24.33 0.90 2.22
CA LEU A 316 24.39 -0.05 1.12
C LEU A 316 25.84 -0.25 0.62
N ASN A 317 26.60 0.85 0.50
CA ASN A 317 28.01 0.77 0.13
C ASN A 317 28.86 0.07 1.20
N ASN A 318 28.60 0.30 2.47
CA ASN A 318 29.26 -0.37 3.59
C ASN A 318 29.02 -1.89 3.54
N LEU A 319 27.76 -2.31 3.30
CA LEU A 319 27.41 -3.73 3.15
C LEU A 319 28.15 -4.37 1.96
N LYS A 320 28.19 -3.71 0.80
CA LYS A 320 28.93 -4.18 -0.36
C LYS A 320 30.42 -4.31 -0.09
N ASN A 321 31.03 -3.33 0.58
CA ASN A 321 32.44 -3.34 0.95
C ASN A 321 32.78 -4.48 1.92
N LYS A 322 31.79 -4.97 2.68
CA LYS A 322 31.87 -6.17 3.52
C LYS A 322 31.61 -7.47 2.74
N GLY A 323 31.33 -7.40 1.44
CA GLY A 323 31.10 -8.55 0.58
C GLY A 323 29.64 -9.03 0.51
N HIS A 324 28.69 -8.29 1.08
CA HIS A 324 27.28 -8.63 1.01
C HIS A 324 26.66 -8.31 -0.37
N SER A 325 25.75 -9.14 -0.80
CA SER A 325 24.93 -8.89 -1.98
C SER A 325 23.72 -8.03 -1.60
N VAL A 326 23.56 -6.87 -2.24
CA VAL A 326 22.44 -5.95 -2.03
C VAL A 326 21.67 -5.75 -3.33
N SER A 327 20.39 -5.37 -3.23
CA SER A 327 19.50 -5.27 -4.39
C SER A 327 19.79 -4.07 -5.29
N SER A 328 20.38 -3.02 -4.77
CA SER A 328 20.64 -1.78 -5.49
C SER A 328 21.81 -1.01 -4.86
N ASP A 329 22.45 -0.15 -5.65
CA ASP A 329 23.42 0.83 -5.19
C ASP A 329 22.78 2.15 -4.75
N THR A 330 21.51 2.34 -5.09
CA THR A 330 20.76 3.55 -4.83
C THR A 330 19.54 3.24 -3.97
N ALA A 331 19.21 4.16 -3.06
CA ALA A 331 18.05 4.05 -2.21
C ALA A 331 16.76 4.06 -3.03
N PHE A 332 15.90 3.06 -2.85
CA PHE A 332 14.54 3.06 -3.37
C PHE A 332 13.61 3.70 -2.34
N MET A 333 13.15 4.91 -2.64
CA MET A 333 12.35 5.74 -1.74
C MET A 333 11.15 6.28 -2.49
N PHE A 334 9.94 6.07 -1.96
CA PHE A 334 8.73 6.66 -2.52
C PHE A 334 7.77 7.12 -1.44
N GLY A 335 6.98 8.12 -1.77
CA GLY A 335 6.05 8.73 -0.82
C GLY A 335 4.59 8.43 -1.13
N GLU A 336 3.76 8.52 -0.10
CA GLU A 336 2.32 8.60 -0.25
C GLU A 336 1.92 9.93 -0.91
N TRP A 337 1.07 9.88 -1.93
CA TRP A 337 0.71 11.09 -2.67
C TRP A 337 -0.68 11.00 -3.29
N TRP A 338 -1.53 11.97 -2.99
CA TRP A 338 -2.92 12.00 -3.42
C TRP A 338 -3.27 13.16 -4.36
N GLN A 339 -2.25 13.89 -4.80
CA GLN A 339 -2.38 15.01 -5.74
C GLN A 339 -1.76 14.65 -7.08
N SER A 340 -1.81 15.60 -8.04
CA SER A 340 -1.10 15.43 -9.31
C SER A 340 0.37 15.10 -9.10
N VAL A 341 0.85 14.08 -9.80
CA VAL A 341 2.25 13.63 -9.73
C VAL A 341 3.20 14.78 -10.06
N GLY A 342 2.84 15.65 -11.01
CA GLY A 342 3.63 16.86 -11.34
C GLY A 342 3.87 17.76 -10.14
N ASN A 343 2.93 17.85 -9.20
CA ASN A 343 3.09 18.64 -7.98
C ASN A 343 4.09 18.04 -6.99
N SER A 344 4.49 16.77 -7.14
CA SER A 344 5.50 16.12 -6.30
C SER A 344 6.95 16.45 -6.71
N ASN A 345 7.15 17.08 -7.89
CA ASN A 345 8.48 17.35 -8.45
C ASN A 345 9.38 18.14 -7.49
N LYS A 346 8.80 18.99 -6.66
CA LYS A 346 9.50 19.79 -5.64
C LYS A 346 10.20 18.97 -4.54
N TYR A 347 9.85 17.67 -4.39
CA TYR A 347 10.46 16.78 -3.40
C TYR A 347 11.54 15.87 -3.99
N TRP A 348 11.75 15.89 -5.31
CA TRP A 348 12.63 14.95 -5.97
C TRP A 348 14.11 15.33 -5.89
N PHE A 349 14.40 16.63 -5.88
CA PHE A 349 15.76 17.15 -5.81
C PHE A 349 15.84 18.34 -4.86
N THR A 350 16.98 18.48 -4.20
CA THR A 350 17.36 19.71 -3.50
C THR A 350 17.57 20.85 -4.50
N ARG A 351 17.82 22.06 -3.99
CA ARG A 351 18.17 23.20 -4.85
C ARG A 351 19.46 22.99 -5.65
N ASP A 352 20.40 22.25 -5.07
CA ASP A 352 21.67 21.92 -5.71
C ASP A 352 21.57 20.67 -6.59
N PHE A 353 20.35 20.26 -6.92
CA PHE A 353 20.02 19.10 -7.75
C PHE A 353 20.52 17.76 -7.21
N GLU A 354 20.74 17.65 -5.91
CA GLU A 354 20.99 16.36 -5.26
C GLU A 354 19.70 15.55 -5.13
N PRO A 355 19.72 14.23 -5.40
CA PRO A 355 18.56 13.37 -5.28
C PRO A 355 17.99 13.34 -3.86
N ALA A 356 16.67 13.40 -3.75
CA ALA A 356 15.94 13.32 -2.50
C ALA A 356 14.91 12.19 -2.56
N LEU A 357 13.61 12.47 -2.58
CA LEU A 357 12.59 11.44 -2.76
C LEU A 357 12.68 10.80 -4.16
N GLY A 358 12.60 9.49 -4.26
CA GLY A 358 12.73 8.78 -5.53
C GLY A 358 11.52 8.95 -6.45
N THR A 359 10.32 8.72 -5.92
CA THR A 359 9.05 8.84 -6.64
C THR A 359 7.89 8.88 -5.63
N VAL A 360 6.66 8.85 -6.13
CA VAL A 360 5.43 8.81 -5.33
C VAL A 360 4.43 7.84 -5.94
N ILE A 361 3.51 7.32 -5.12
CA ILE A 361 2.34 6.61 -5.65
C ILE A 361 1.47 7.58 -6.46
N ASP A 362 0.77 7.07 -7.47
CA ASP A 362 -0.09 7.87 -8.33
C ASP A 362 -1.52 7.95 -7.80
N GLY A 363 -1.70 8.64 -6.68
CA GLY A 363 -3.00 8.76 -6.02
C GLY A 363 -4.01 9.67 -6.74
N GLU A 364 -3.59 10.52 -7.68
CA GLU A 364 -4.52 11.27 -8.52
C GLU A 364 -5.16 10.35 -9.56
N ASN A 365 -4.33 9.57 -10.25
CA ASN A 365 -4.80 8.71 -11.33
C ASN A 365 -5.52 7.45 -10.84
N TYR A 366 -5.43 7.09 -9.56
CA TYR A 366 -6.33 6.08 -9.03
C TYR A 366 -7.80 6.47 -9.28
N LYS A 367 -8.13 7.77 -9.27
CA LYS A 367 -9.45 8.28 -9.62
C LYS A 367 -9.81 8.03 -11.08
N TYR A 368 -8.80 8.00 -11.97
CA TYR A 368 -8.97 7.64 -13.37
C TYR A 368 -8.92 6.12 -13.59
N SER A 369 -8.31 5.36 -12.70
CA SER A 369 -8.40 3.91 -12.68
C SER A 369 -9.78 3.42 -12.23
N LEU A 370 -10.60 4.29 -11.62
CA LEU A 370 -12.04 4.07 -11.48
C LEU A 370 -12.76 4.08 -12.85
N GLN A 371 -12.17 4.76 -13.85
CA GLN A 371 -12.39 4.48 -15.27
C GLN A 371 -11.15 3.71 -15.74
N PRO A 372 -11.19 2.38 -15.87
CA PRO A 372 -9.98 1.54 -15.91
C PRO A 372 -9.07 1.81 -17.10
N PHE A 373 -9.32 2.84 -17.89
CA PHE A 373 -8.78 2.91 -19.23
C PHE A 373 -8.24 4.31 -19.49
N ILE A 374 -7.01 4.55 -19.03
CA ILE A 374 -6.24 5.72 -19.43
C ILE A 374 -6.10 5.66 -20.96
N ASN A 375 -6.53 6.70 -21.66
CA ASN A 375 -6.33 6.79 -23.10
C ASN A 375 -4.85 7.06 -23.43
N TYR A 376 -4.51 6.91 -24.73
CA TYR A 376 -3.16 7.13 -25.23
C TYR A 376 -2.58 8.49 -24.82
N ASP A 377 -3.33 9.58 -25.04
CA ASP A 377 -2.85 10.93 -24.76
C ASP A 377 -2.57 11.15 -23.26
N ASN A 378 -3.45 10.64 -22.40
CA ASN A 378 -3.25 10.72 -20.94
C ASN A 378 -2.04 9.92 -20.49
N GLU A 379 -1.78 8.74 -21.09
CA GLU A 379 -0.60 7.95 -20.77
C GLU A 379 0.69 8.66 -21.21
N VAL A 380 0.72 9.24 -22.42
CA VAL A 380 1.86 10.01 -22.92
C VAL A 380 2.14 11.21 -22.02
N ASN A 381 1.10 11.96 -21.64
CA ASN A 381 1.25 13.11 -20.74
C ASN A 381 1.76 12.68 -19.36
N LEU A 382 1.29 11.56 -18.85
CA LEU A 382 1.70 11.02 -17.57
C LEU A 382 3.17 10.57 -17.60
N ILE A 383 3.58 9.82 -18.62
CA ILE A 383 4.98 9.40 -18.78
C ILE A 383 5.90 10.61 -18.91
N ASN A 384 5.47 11.66 -19.59
CA ASN A 384 6.23 12.91 -19.67
C ASN A 384 6.40 13.59 -18.31
N SER A 385 5.40 13.50 -17.41
CA SER A 385 5.51 14.08 -16.06
C SER A 385 6.53 13.34 -15.18
N PHE A 386 6.88 12.11 -15.52
CA PHE A 386 7.95 11.33 -14.91
C PHE A 386 9.27 11.37 -15.69
N SER A 387 9.41 12.26 -16.67
CA SER A 387 10.64 12.37 -17.46
C SER A 387 11.86 12.58 -16.55
N SER A 388 13.00 12.07 -17.00
CA SER A 388 14.23 12.14 -16.23
C SER A 388 14.68 13.60 -16.04
N ILE A 389 15.06 13.94 -14.82
CA ILE A 389 15.77 15.18 -14.50
C ILE A 389 17.21 14.80 -14.19
N ASN A 390 18.19 15.43 -14.83
CA ASN A 390 19.62 15.14 -14.67
C ASN A 390 19.97 13.64 -14.83
N GLY A 391 19.32 12.95 -15.77
CA GLY A 391 19.57 11.53 -16.05
C GLY A 391 18.89 10.55 -15.06
N ILE A 392 18.27 11.03 -13.99
CA ILE A 392 17.55 10.19 -13.04
C ILE A 392 16.13 10.00 -13.52
N LYS A 393 15.82 8.77 -13.91
CA LYS A 393 14.48 8.35 -14.35
C LYS A 393 13.62 8.06 -13.12
N ARG A 394 12.44 8.68 -13.09
CA ARG A 394 11.46 8.44 -12.04
C ARG A 394 10.53 7.31 -12.43
N GLN A 395 10.15 6.51 -11.44
CA GLN A 395 9.27 5.38 -11.68
C GLN A 395 7.81 5.79 -11.46
N TRP A 396 6.95 5.54 -12.43
CA TRP A 396 5.52 5.64 -12.23
C TRP A 396 5.01 4.44 -11.42
N LEU A 397 4.26 4.71 -10.36
CA LEU A 397 3.69 3.73 -9.44
C LEU A 397 2.15 3.76 -9.49
N PRO A 398 1.53 3.27 -10.58
CA PRO A 398 0.07 3.21 -10.67
C PRO A 398 -0.48 2.05 -9.83
N PHE A 399 -1.72 2.20 -9.35
CA PHE A 399 -2.44 1.19 -8.58
C PHE A 399 -3.95 1.31 -8.81
N LEU A 400 -4.72 0.27 -8.50
CA LEU A 400 -6.19 0.29 -8.54
C LEU A 400 -6.79 0.72 -7.21
N ASP A 401 -6.25 0.21 -6.12
CA ASP A 401 -6.69 0.43 -4.76
C ASP A 401 -5.54 0.15 -3.78
N ASN A 402 -5.74 0.48 -2.51
CA ASN A 402 -4.80 0.22 -1.44
C ASN A 402 -5.55 0.07 -0.09
N HIS A 403 -4.82 0.00 1.01
CA HIS A 403 -5.35 -0.18 2.35
C HIS A 403 -6.12 1.03 2.91
N ASP A 404 -6.12 2.18 2.22
CA ASP A 404 -6.72 3.45 2.67
C ASP A 404 -7.97 3.88 1.90
N ILE A 405 -8.32 3.16 0.86
CA ILE A 405 -9.47 3.48 0.00
C ILE A 405 -10.31 2.25 -0.27
N ASP A 406 -11.57 2.47 -0.66
CA ASP A 406 -12.42 1.38 -1.14
C ASP A 406 -11.74 0.64 -2.29
N ARG A 407 -11.89 -0.69 -2.34
CA ARG A 407 -11.38 -1.46 -3.47
C ARG A 407 -12.01 -1.00 -4.77
N TRP A 408 -11.23 -1.07 -5.85
CA TRP A 408 -11.67 -0.66 -7.17
C TRP A 408 -13.03 -1.24 -7.56
N ILE A 409 -13.23 -2.51 -7.30
CA ILE A 409 -14.47 -3.22 -7.63
C ILE A 409 -15.69 -2.64 -6.88
N ALA A 410 -15.49 -2.10 -5.67
CA ALA A 410 -16.58 -1.49 -4.90
C ALA A 410 -17.21 -0.28 -5.60
N ASN A 411 -16.43 0.41 -6.41
CA ASN A 411 -16.85 1.57 -7.19
C ASN A 411 -17.22 1.22 -8.64
N TYR A 412 -17.03 -0.04 -9.04
CA TYR A 412 -17.33 -0.48 -10.38
C TYR A 412 -18.85 -0.52 -10.64
N LYS A 413 -19.20 -0.25 -11.88
CA LYS A 413 -20.58 -0.19 -12.39
C LYS A 413 -21.35 -1.48 -12.07
N ASN A 414 -22.46 -1.38 -11.37
CA ASN A 414 -23.32 -2.48 -10.92
C ASN A 414 -22.85 -3.24 -9.68
N HIS A 415 -21.68 -2.95 -9.13
CA HIS A 415 -21.29 -3.49 -7.83
C HIS A 415 -21.84 -2.59 -6.73
N LYS A 416 -22.78 -3.11 -5.91
CA LYS A 416 -23.37 -2.37 -4.80
C LYS A 416 -22.81 -2.90 -3.50
N THR A 417 -21.84 -2.20 -2.95
CA THR A 417 -21.33 -2.49 -1.61
C THR A 417 -22.39 -2.13 -0.56
N LYS A 418 -23.06 -3.12 -0.02
CA LYS A 418 -24.10 -2.90 1.01
C LYS A 418 -23.50 -2.85 2.40
N THR A 419 -22.82 -3.90 2.81
CA THR A 419 -22.14 -4.02 4.09
C THR A 419 -20.92 -4.92 3.93
N SER A 420 -19.95 -4.83 4.86
CA SER A 420 -18.79 -5.73 4.86
C SER A 420 -19.20 -7.21 4.97
N LEU A 421 -20.23 -7.51 5.74
CA LEU A 421 -20.73 -8.87 5.93
C LEU A 421 -21.39 -9.42 4.65
N ASP A 422 -22.13 -8.57 3.92
CA ASP A 422 -22.75 -8.96 2.64
C ASP A 422 -21.69 -9.30 1.58
N LEU A 423 -20.54 -8.62 1.61
CA LEU A 423 -19.45 -8.83 0.67
C LEU A 423 -18.61 -10.07 0.98
N GLU A 424 -18.52 -10.47 2.24
CA GLU A 424 -17.79 -11.69 2.64
C GLU A 424 -18.28 -12.93 1.89
N LEU A 425 -19.60 -13.01 1.65
CA LEU A 425 -20.25 -14.14 0.98
C LEU A 425 -20.63 -13.83 -0.47
N HIS A 426 -20.47 -12.58 -0.91
CA HIS A 426 -20.83 -12.19 -2.27
C HIS A 426 -19.86 -12.82 -3.27
N LYS A 427 -20.44 -13.51 -4.24
CA LYS A 427 -19.71 -14.03 -5.39
C LYS A 427 -19.84 -13.07 -6.55
N LEU A 428 -18.73 -12.61 -7.09
CA LEU A 428 -18.76 -11.70 -8.25
C LEU A 428 -19.56 -12.29 -9.39
N THR A 429 -20.43 -11.50 -9.98
CA THR A 429 -21.08 -11.82 -11.24
C THR A 429 -20.06 -11.90 -12.37
N LEU A 430 -20.42 -12.55 -13.48
CA LEU A 430 -19.53 -12.62 -14.65
C LEU A 430 -19.15 -11.22 -15.16
N GLN A 431 -20.10 -10.27 -15.14
CA GLN A 431 -19.86 -8.87 -15.54
C GLN A 431 -18.85 -8.16 -14.62
N GLU A 432 -18.95 -8.36 -13.32
CA GLU A 432 -18.03 -7.79 -12.33
C GLU A 432 -16.63 -8.37 -12.48
N ARG A 433 -16.51 -9.67 -12.74
CA ARG A 433 -15.22 -10.33 -13.05
C ARG A 433 -14.60 -9.79 -14.33
N ALA A 434 -15.42 -9.61 -15.39
CA ALA A 434 -14.95 -9.02 -16.65
C ALA A 434 -14.40 -7.62 -16.43
N GLY A 435 -15.09 -6.79 -15.65
CA GLY A 435 -14.63 -5.45 -15.29
C GLY A 435 -13.32 -5.47 -14.50
N TYR A 436 -13.24 -6.31 -13.46
CA TYR A 436 -12.05 -6.36 -12.60
C TYR A 436 -10.82 -6.87 -13.34
N LEU A 437 -10.95 -7.96 -14.13
CA LEU A 437 -9.87 -8.46 -14.97
C LEU A 437 -9.42 -7.44 -16.01
N SER A 438 -10.38 -6.73 -16.62
CA SER A 438 -10.05 -5.66 -17.57
C SER A 438 -9.25 -4.53 -16.91
N ALA A 439 -9.59 -4.14 -15.67
CA ALA A 439 -8.84 -3.15 -14.91
C ALA A 439 -7.40 -3.62 -14.62
N LEU A 440 -7.23 -4.88 -14.21
CA LEU A 440 -5.91 -5.47 -13.96
C LEU A 440 -5.07 -5.56 -15.25
N PHE A 441 -5.67 -5.97 -16.36
CA PHE A 441 -4.99 -6.01 -17.66
C PHE A 441 -4.60 -4.60 -18.12
N SER A 442 -5.46 -3.61 -17.94
CA SER A 442 -5.15 -2.21 -18.22
C SER A 442 -3.98 -1.72 -17.37
N LEU A 443 -4.01 -1.95 -16.05
CA LEU A 443 -2.95 -1.57 -15.12
C LEU A 443 -1.61 -2.19 -15.53
N LEU A 444 -1.61 -3.50 -15.78
CA LEU A 444 -0.39 -4.28 -16.03
C LEU A 444 0.14 -4.18 -17.47
N SER A 445 -0.61 -3.63 -18.42
CA SER A 445 -0.16 -3.45 -19.81
C SER A 445 0.63 -2.16 -20.07
N ARG A 446 0.87 -1.37 -19.03
CA ARG A 446 1.50 -0.05 -19.11
C ARG A 446 2.90 -0.03 -18.52
N GLY A 447 3.73 0.92 -18.95
CA GLY A 447 5.06 1.15 -18.39
C GLY A 447 5.01 1.59 -16.92
N GLY A 448 6.15 1.54 -16.24
CA GLY A 448 6.25 1.83 -14.82
C GLY A 448 6.28 0.58 -13.95
N MET A 449 6.12 0.75 -12.65
CA MET A 449 6.05 -0.33 -11.67
C MET A 449 4.68 -0.31 -10.98
N PRO A 450 3.67 -0.97 -11.58
CA PRO A 450 2.34 -1.04 -10.99
C PRO A 450 2.38 -1.70 -9.62
N ILE A 451 1.50 -1.25 -8.73
CA ILE A 451 1.29 -1.82 -7.41
C ILE A 451 -0.01 -2.63 -7.43
N LEU A 452 0.08 -3.92 -7.17
CA LEU A 452 -1.06 -4.75 -6.83
C LEU A 452 -1.29 -4.68 -5.33
N TYR A 453 -2.52 -4.44 -4.92
CA TYR A 453 -2.90 -4.51 -3.53
C TYR A 453 -3.42 -5.89 -3.18
N ASN A 454 -3.03 -6.34 -2.02
CA ASN A 454 -3.48 -7.51 -1.26
C ASN A 454 -4.77 -8.16 -1.80
N GLY A 455 -4.64 -9.21 -2.64
CA GLY A 455 -5.75 -9.98 -3.21
C GLY A 455 -6.42 -9.42 -4.47
N ASN A 456 -5.85 -8.38 -5.14
CA ASN A 456 -6.38 -7.94 -6.44
C ASN A 456 -6.38 -9.10 -7.46
N GLU A 457 -5.32 -9.90 -7.49
CA GLU A 457 -5.10 -11.03 -8.42
C GLU A 457 -6.06 -12.19 -8.22
N ILE A 458 -6.71 -12.27 -7.06
CA ILE A 458 -7.75 -13.25 -6.74
C ILE A 458 -9.14 -12.61 -6.64
N LEU A 459 -9.27 -11.36 -7.07
CA LEU A 459 -10.50 -10.59 -7.15
C LEU A 459 -11.18 -10.36 -5.79
N MET A 460 -10.40 -10.09 -4.74
CA MET A 460 -10.95 -9.68 -3.45
C MET A 460 -11.78 -8.40 -3.57
N GLN A 461 -12.88 -8.33 -2.85
CA GLN A 461 -13.89 -7.30 -3.02
C GLN A 461 -13.87 -6.20 -1.96
N GLY A 462 -13.35 -6.52 -0.78
CA GLY A 462 -13.39 -5.61 0.37
C GLY A 462 -14.80 -5.35 0.90
N GLY A 463 -14.86 -4.48 1.88
CA GLY A 463 -16.07 -3.91 2.43
C GLY A 463 -16.16 -2.41 2.17
N ASN A 464 -16.99 -1.73 2.94
CA ASN A 464 -17.13 -0.27 2.87
C ASN A 464 -16.18 0.40 3.86
N LYS A 465 -15.17 1.10 3.36
CA LYS A 465 -14.19 1.82 4.18
C LYS A 465 -14.82 2.83 5.13
N SER A 466 -15.92 3.48 4.75
CA SER A 466 -16.59 4.45 5.63
C SER A 466 -17.09 3.86 6.96
N LYS A 467 -17.11 2.52 7.06
CA LYS A 467 -17.45 1.78 8.29
C LYS A 467 -16.23 1.27 9.05
N GLY A 468 -15.03 1.65 8.65
CA GLY A 468 -13.77 1.30 9.26
C GLY A 468 -12.78 0.72 8.26
N ASP A 469 -11.50 1.03 8.42
CA ASP A 469 -10.44 0.64 7.49
C ASP A 469 -10.25 -0.87 7.39
N ILE A 470 -10.58 -1.61 8.46
CA ILE A 470 -10.52 -3.08 8.48
C ILE A 470 -11.33 -3.72 7.34
N ASN A 471 -12.37 -3.03 6.85
CA ASN A 471 -13.24 -3.53 5.79
C ASN A 471 -12.57 -3.57 4.41
N VAL A 472 -11.46 -2.88 4.21
CA VAL A 472 -10.67 -2.93 2.97
C VAL A 472 -9.34 -3.67 3.15
N ARG A 473 -9.12 -4.24 4.34
CA ARG A 473 -7.91 -4.97 4.75
C ARG A 473 -8.24 -6.42 5.08
N GLU A 474 -9.17 -6.99 4.32
CA GLU A 474 -9.68 -8.34 4.53
C GLU A 474 -8.61 -9.41 4.43
N ALA A 475 -8.80 -10.49 5.22
CA ALA A 475 -7.90 -11.62 5.27
C ALA A 475 -8.06 -12.57 4.08
N PHE A 476 -6.98 -13.24 3.72
CA PHE A 476 -6.97 -14.32 2.73
C PHE A 476 -7.72 -15.55 3.24
N TYR A 477 -8.51 -16.16 2.38
CA TYR A 477 -9.31 -17.32 2.73
C TYR A 477 -8.58 -18.63 2.35
N TRP A 478 -7.67 -19.06 3.22
CA TRP A 478 -6.94 -20.31 3.04
C TRP A 478 -7.82 -21.55 3.28
N LYS A 479 -7.62 -22.59 2.48
CA LYS A 479 -8.26 -23.90 2.70
C LYS A 479 -7.65 -24.60 3.92
N ASP A 480 -6.34 -24.50 4.04
CA ASP A 480 -5.61 -24.94 5.21
C ASP A 480 -5.98 -24.07 6.43
N LYS A 481 -6.64 -24.69 7.40
CA LYS A 481 -7.10 -23.99 8.62
C LYS A 481 -5.95 -23.43 9.45
N ASN A 482 -4.77 -24.04 9.40
CA ASN A 482 -3.59 -23.59 10.14
C ASN A 482 -2.97 -22.29 9.59
N LYS A 483 -3.39 -21.86 8.39
CA LYS A 483 -2.96 -20.62 7.76
C LYS A 483 -4.00 -19.51 7.88
N ARG A 484 -5.20 -19.82 8.38
CA ARG A 484 -6.32 -18.89 8.40
C ARG A 484 -6.11 -17.81 9.44
N VAL A 485 -6.28 -16.59 8.98
CA VAL A 485 -6.31 -15.41 9.83
C VAL A 485 -7.73 -15.18 10.33
N TYR A 486 -7.84 -15.08 11.63
CA TYR A 486 -9.07 -14.75 12.34
C TYR A 486 -8.92 -13.46 13.14
N PHE A 487 -8.01 -12.61 12.70
CA PHE A 487 -7.71 -11.36 13.36
C PHE A 487 -8.97 -10.56 13.68
N LYS A 488 -9.02 -10.02 14.88
CA LYS A 488 -10.11 -9.18 15.36
C LYS A 488 -9.54 -7.88 15.88
N GLU A 489 -10.07 -6.76 15.40
CA GLU A 489 -9.75 -5.45 15.95
C GLU A 489 -10.47 -5.24 17.26
N ALA A 490 -9.75 -4.80 18.30
CA ALA A 490 -10.37 -4.30 19.52
C ALA A 490 -10.61 -2.80 19.41
N LYS A 491 -11.86 -2.37 19.50
CA LYS A 491 -12.21 -0.96 19.72
C LYS A 491 -11.92 -0.52 21.16
N SER A 492 -12.07 -1.46 22.06
CA SER A 492 -11.63 -1.43 23.42
C SER A 492 -11.11 -2.82 23.78
N PRO A 493 -10.42 -3.02 24.91
CA PRO A 493 -10.01 -4.35 25.36
C PRO A 493 -11.16 -5.38 25.46
N ASN A 494 -12.40 -4.92 25.42
CA ASN A 494 -13.59 -5.76 25.53
C ASN A 494 -14.37 -5.90 24.21
N ASP A 495 -14.03 -5.13 23.19
CA ASP A 495 -14.76 -5.12 21.92
C ASP A 495 -13.95 -5.79 20.82
N LEU A 496 -14.50 -6.87 20.27
CA LEU A 496 -13.91 -7.61 19.17
C LEU A 496 -14.61 -7.26 17.86
N ILE A 497 -13.88 -6.72 16.91
CA ILE A 497 -14.35 -6.59 15.53
C ILE A 497 -13.72 -7.70 14.71
N GLN A 498 -14.56 -8.56 14.16
CA GLN A 498 -14.10 -9.64 13.30
C GLN A 498 -13.52 -9.08 12.01
N THR A 499 -12.33 -9.54 11.65
CA THR A 499 -11.72 -9.24 10.35
C THR A 499 -12.55 -9.87 9.25
N LEU A 500 -12.85 -9.08 8.22
CA LEU A 500 -13.51 -9.57 7.02
C LEU A 500 -12.59 -10.58 6.32
N THR A 501 -13.15 -11.71 5.94
CA THR A 501 -12.47 -12.73 5.12
C THR A 501 -13.16 -12.84 3.77
N SER A 502 -12.41 -12.71 2.68
CA SER A 502 -12.98 -12.72 1.33
C SER A 502 -13.30 -14.15 0.87
N LYS A 503 -14.44 -14.68 1.30
CA LYS A 503 -14.88 -16.06 1.00
C LYS A 503 -15.59 -16.22 -0.35
N GLY A 504 -16.08 -15.10 -0.95
CA GLY A 504 -16.97 -15.14 -2.11
C GLY A 504 -16.41 -15.85 -3.34
N GLU A 505 -15.11 -15.73 -3.58
CA GLU A 505 -14.45 -16.34 -4.73
C GLU A 505 -13.97 -17.79 -4.45
N GLY A 506 -13.78 -18.16 -3.20
CA GLY A 506 -13.34 -19.49 -2.77
C GLY A 506 -11.99 -19.48 -2.06
N TYR A 507 -11.47 -20.68 -1.82
CA TYR A 507 -10.18 -20.84 -1.15
C TYR A 507 -9.01 -20.47 -2.05
N ILE A 508 -7.96 -19.91 -1.44
CA ILE A 508 -6.74 -19.47 -2.14
C ILE A 508 -6.14 -20.59 -2.97
N GLU A 509 -5.99 -21.79 -2.40
CA GLU A 509 -5.39 -22.95 -3.07
C GLU A 509 -6.18 -23.37 -4.33
N ASP A 510 -7.49 -23.22 -4.30
CA ASP A 510 -8.35 -23.51 -5.46
C ASP A 510 -8.26 -22.38 -6.50
N LEU A 511 -8.13 -21.12 -6.06
CA LEU A 511 -8.04 -19.96 -6.96
C LEU A 511 -6.72 -19.90 -7.71
N VAL A 512 -5.59 -20.21 -7.05
CA VAL A 512 -4.25 -20.15 -7.67
C VAL A 512 -4.04 -21.28 -8.70
N SER A 513 -4.78 -22.37 -8.59
CA SER A 513 -4.71 -23.50 -9.50
C SER A 513 -5.79 -23.50 -10.59
N LYS A 514 -6.78 -22.60 -10.49
CA LYS A 514 -7.93 -22.56 -11.40
C LYS A 514 -7.49 -22.18 -12.81
N GLU A 515 -7.69 -23.10 -13.76
CA GLU A 515 -7.43 -22.83 -15.16
C GLU A 515 -8.24 -21.62 -15.67
N ASN A 516 -7.56 -20.70 -16.35
CA ASN A 516 -8.12 -19.40 -16.75
C ASN A 516 -8.71 -18.56 -15.61
N GLY A 517 -8.35 -18.88 -14.36
CA GLY A 517 -8.65 -18.05 -13.21
C GLY A 517 -7.87 -16.72 -13.21
N ALA A 518 -8.36 -15.75 -12.45
CA ALA A 518 -7.76 -14.41 -12.39
C ALA A 518 -6.27 -14.47 -12.01
N TYR A 519 -5.91 -15.25 -10.98
CA TYR A 519 -4.52 -15.40 -10.55
C TYR A 519 -3.60 -15.85 -11.68
N LEU A 520 -3.97 -16.91 -12.43
CA LEU A 520 -3.13 -17.43 -13.52
C LEU A 520 -3.05 -16.46 -14.71
N LEU A 521 -4.15 -15.76 -15.04
CA LEU A 521 -4.15 -14.75 -16.11
C LEU A 521 -3.26 -13.56 -15.75
N VAL A 522 -3.36 -13.06 -14.53
CA VAL A 522 -2.52 -11.98 -14.00
C VAL A 522 -1.06 -12.41 -13.94
N SER A 523 -0.77 -13.62 -13.42
CA SER A 523 0.58 -14.18 -13.38
C SER A 523 1.22 -14.26 -14.78
N LYS A 524 0.48 -14.75 -15.78
CA LYS A 524 0.96 -14.80 -17.18
C LYS A 524 1.31 -13.40 -17.68
N LEU A 525 0.45 -12.40 -17.42
CA LEU A 525 0.71 -11.03 -17.86
C LEU A 525 1.92 -10.41 -17.15
N ILE A 526 2.10 -10.64 -15.85
CA ILE A 526 3.28 -10.19 -15.10
C ILE A 526 4.56 -10.83 -15.66
N LYS A 527 4.52 -12.12 -16.03
CA LYS A 527 5.65 -12.80 -16.66
C LYS A 527 5.98 -12.22 -18.03
N LEU A 528 4.96 -11.91 -18.85
CA LEU A 528 5.17 -11.22 -20.13
C LEU A 528 5.80 -9.84 -19.95
N ARG A 529 5.47 -9.11 -18.88
CA ARG A 529 6.16 -7.84 -18.57
C ARG A 529 7.66 -8.03 -18.29
N LYS A 530 8.08 -9.18 -17.73
CA LYS A 530 9.50 -9.50 -17.56
C LYS A 530 10.18 -9.84 -18.88
N GLU A 531 9.45 -10.45 -19.82
CA GLU A 531 9.93 -10.85 -21.13
C GLU A 531 10.01 -9.66 -22.10
N TYR A 532 8.91 -8.87 -22.21
CA TYR A 532 8.80 -7.76 -23.15
C TYR A 532 9.08 -6.41 -22.48
N LYS A 533 10.13 -5.73 -22.96
CA LYS A 533 10.52 -4.41 -22.43
C LYS A 533 9.42 -3.38 -22.63
N SER A 534 8.73 -3.42 -23.75
CA SER A 534 7.67 -2.48 -24.10
C SER A 534 6.51 -2.46 -23.10
N LEU A 535 6.22 -3.59 -22.45
CA LEU A 535 5.21 -3.65 -21.39
C LEU A 535 5.70 -3.08 -20.05
N ARG A 536 7.01 -3.02 -19.82
CA ARG A 536 7.62 -2.65 -18.55
C ARG A 536 8.21 -1.24 -18.56
N GLU A 537 8.91 -0.88 -19.64
CA GLU A 537 9.67 0.37 -19.68
C GLU A 537 8.76 1.59 -19.81
N GLN A 538 9.06 2.57 -19.01
CA GLN A 538 8.37 3.86 -18.94
C GLN A 538 9.05 4.83 -19.91
N ASP A 539 8.79 4.64 -21.23
CA ASP A 539 9.36 5.47 -22.28
C ASP A 539 8.33 5.60 -23.42
N ILE A 540 8.15 6.82 -23.92
CA ILE A 540 7.19 7.14 -24.99
C ILE A 540 7.44 6.31 -26.25
N LYS A 541 8.70 5.98 -26.55
CA LYS A 541 9.04 5.17 -27.73
C LYS A 541 8.36 3.80 -27.80
N TYR A 542 7.93 3.29 -26.63
CA TYR A 542 7.20 2.02 -26.55
C TYR A 542 5.68 2.18 -26.66
N ILE A 543 5.16 3.40 -26.60
CA ILE A 543 3.72 3.65 -26.63
C ILE A 543 3.27 3.87 -28.07
N VAL A 544 2.28 3.12 -28.51
CA VAL A 544 1.69 3.25 -29.85
C VAL A 544 0.24 3.67 -29.73
N ASN A 545 -0.17 4.64 -30.55
CA ASN A 545 -1.56 5.04 -30.59
C ASN A 545 -2.40 3.90 -31.20
N PRO A 546 -3.39 3.35 -30.49
CA PRO A 546 -4.23 2.30 -31.05
C PRO A 546 -4.92 2.68 -32.36
N ASN A 547 -5.16 3.98 -32.62
CA ASN A 547 -5.73 4.46 -33.89
C ASN A 547 -4.81 4.20 -35.09
N ASP A 548 -3.51 4.05 -34.90
CA ASP A 548 -2.57 3.80 -36.00
C ASP A 548 -2.60 2.32 -36.46
N ILE A 549 -3.03 1.45 -35.57
CA ILE A 549 -2.97 -0.02 -35.72
C ILE A 549 -4.36 -0.61 -36.02
N ILE A 550 -5.36 -0.17 -35.26
CA ILE A 550 -6.72 -0.75 -35.28
C ILE A 550 -7.63 0.07 -36.21
N ASP A 551 -8.38 -0.63 -37.05
CA ASP A 551 -9.46 -0.06 -37.85
C ASP A 551 -10.76 0.00 -37.03
N PHE A 552 -10.95 1.09 -36.29
CA PHE A 552 -12.13 1.29 -35.45
C PHE A 552 -13.43 1.50 -36.25
N SER A 553 -13.36 1.72 -37.55
CA SER A 553 -14.56 1.78 -38.40
C SER A 553 -15.16 0.40 -38.65
N ARG A 554 -14.35 -0.65 -38.59
CA ARG A 554 -14.72 -2.06 -38.76
C ARG A 554 -14.62 -2.90 -37.49
N SER A 555 -14.16 -2.32 -36.39
CA SER A 555 -14.04 -2.95 -35.08
C SER A 555 -15.11 -2.41 -34.12
N ASN A 556 -15.63 -3.25 -33.23
CA ASN A 556 -16.62 -2.84 -32.25
C ASN A 556 -16.07 -2.77 -30.80
N ILE A 557 -14.75 -2.91 -30.63
CA ILE A 557 -14.07 -2.71 -29.35
C ILE A 557 -13.89 -1.21 -29.07
N LYS A 558 -13.96 -0.81 -27.81
CA LYS A 558 -13.69 0.58 -27.39
C LYS A 558 -12.20 0.88 -27.48
N LYS A 559 -11.83 2.10 -27.91
CA LYS A 559 -10.42 2.55 -28.01
C LYS A 559 -9.65 2.40 -26.69
N ASN A 560 -10.30 2.71 -25.57
CA ASN A 560 -9.69 2.66 -24.25
C ASN A 560 -9.54 1.22 -23.70
N ASN A 561 -10.06 0.22 -24.40
CA ASN A 561 -9.93 -1.19 -24.04
C ASN A 561 -8.75 -1.87 -24.76
N ILE A 562 -7.85 -1.09 -25.33
CA ILE A 562 -6.69 -1.54 -26.08
C ILE A 562 -5.45 -0.79 -25.62
N THR A 563 -4.39 -1.53 -25.40
CA THR A 563 -3.03 -0.99 -25.24
C THR A 563 -2.15 -1.59 -26.31
N VAL A 564 -1.38 -0.77 -27.03
CA VAL A 564 -0.42 -1.21 -28.05
C VAL A 564 0.96 -0.75 -27.66
N ARG A 565 1.92 -1.67 -27.70
CA ARG A 565 3.32 -1.44 -27.34
C ARG A 565 4.24 -1.82 -28.49
N LYS A 566 5.20 -0.96 -28.80
CA LYS A 566 6.25 -1.24 -29.78
C LYS A 566 7.42 -1.92 -29.09
N GLU A 567 7.64 -3.22 -29.35
CA GLU A 567 8.79 -3.94 -28.78
C GLU A 567 10.06 -3.63 -29.57
N ASP A 568 9.95 -3.72 -30.90
CA ASP A 568 10.98 -3.36 -31.85
C ASP A 568 10.37 -2.86 -33.18
N GLU A 569 11.16 -2.69 -34.24
CA GLU A 569 10.68 -2.15 -35.54
C GLU A 569 9.64 -3.06 -36.22
N ASN A 570 9.70 -4.36 -35.96
CA ASN A 570 8.83 -5.35 -36.62
C ASN A 570 7.81 -5.97 -35.65
N THR A 571 7.90 -5.68 -34.35
CA THR A 571 7.13 -6.38 -33.33
C THR A 571 6.30 -5.40 -32.50
N LEU A 572 4.99 -5.65 -32.43
CA LEU A 572 4.08 -4.97 -31.54
C LEU A 572 3.49 -5.97 -30.53
N ILE A 573 3.26 -5.51 -29.31
CA ILE A 573 2.49 -6.23 -28.29
C ILE A 573 1.15 -5.53 -28.15
N LEU A 574 0.08 -6.25 -28.47
CA LEU A 574 -1.30 -5.81 -28.35
C LEU A 574 -1.92 -6.44 -27.10
N VAL A 575 -2.47 -5.61 -26.23
CA VAL A 575 -3.25 -6.04 -25.06
C VAL A 575 -4.67 -5.56 -25.25
N ILE A 576 -5.62 -6.49 -25.21
CA ILE A 576 -7.06 -6.21 -25.33
C ILE A 576 -7.78 -6.72 -24.09
N TYR A 577 -8.73 -5.92 -23.64
CA TYR A 577 -9.55 -6.22 -22.47
C TYR A 577 -10.94 -5.60 -22.64
N ASN A 578 -11.98 -6.34 -22.31
CA ASN A 578 -13.35 -5.91 -22.47
C ASN A 578 -14.09 -5.94 -21.13
N ASP A 579 -14.53 -4.78 -20.69
CA ASP A 579 -15.29 -4.58 -19.45
C ASP A 579 -16.78 -4.93 -19.60
N SER A 580 -17.18 -5.53 -20.72
CA SER A 580 -18.54 -6.00 -20.98
C SER A 580 -18.51 -7.43 -21.51
N LEU A 581 -19.64 -8.15 -21.35
CA LEU A 581 -19.79 -9.51 -21.85
C LEU A 581 -20.23 -9.57 -23.34
N LYS A 582 -20.36 -8.41 -23.98
CA LYS A 582 -20.74 -8.37 -25.39
C LYS A 582 -19.57 -8.78 -26.26
N GLN A 583 -19.85 -9.62 -27.22
CA GLN A 583 -18.87 -10.00 -28.24
C GLN A 583 -18.20 -8.78 -28.85
N THR A 584 -16.87 -8.80 -28.92
CA THR A 584 -16.07 -7.77 -29.60
C THR A 584 -15.30 -8.34 -30.75
N ASN A 585 -14.91 -7.48 -31.69
CA ASN A 585 -13.96 -7.82 -32.73
C ASN A 585 -12.91 -6.73 -32.87
N VAL A 586 -11.72 -7.14 -33.28
CA VAL A 586 -10.57 -6.26 -33.53
C VAL A 586 -10.09 -6.55 -34.98
N LYS A 587 -10.15 -5.53 -35.81
CA LYS A 587 -9.64 -5.54 -37.17
C LYS A 587 -8.46 -4.59 -37.30
N PHE A 588 -7.46 -5.00 -38.04
CA PHE A 588 -6.25 -4.20 -38.22
C PHE A 588 -6.35 -3.35 -39.49
N LYS A 589 -5.65 -2.22 -39.52
CA LYS A 589 -5.50 -1.36 -40.70
C LYS A 589 -4.59 -1.97 -41.76
N GLU A 590 -3.58 -2.70 -41.28
CA GLU A 590 -2.57 -3.36 -42.13
C GLU A 590 -2.58 -4.86 -41.85
N ASP A 591 -2.06 -5.63 -42.79
CA ASP A 591 -1.86 -7.06 -42.62
C ASP A 591 -0.57 -7.33 -41.84
N TYR A 592 -0.65 -8.20 -40.87
CA TYR A 592 0.51 -8.74 -40.15
C TYR A 592 0.90 -10.10 -40.71
N LYS A 593 2.21 -10.39 -40.80
CA LYS A 593 2.71 -11.72 -41.21
C LYS A 593 2.24 -12.78 -40.23
N GLU A 594 2.30 -12.45 -38.93
CA GLU A 594 1.90 -13.34 -37.85
C GLU A 594 1.15 -12.59 -36.74
N ILE A 595 0.12 -13.24 -36.21
CA ILE A 595 -0.60 -12.84 -35.00
C ILE A 595 -0.47 -13.99 -34.00
N ASN A 596 0.47 -13.88 -33.10
CA ASN A 596 0.75 -14.93 -32.11
C ASN A 596 0.02 -14.64 -30.80
N GLN A 597 -0.80 -15.58 -30.36
CA GLN A 597 -1.51 -15.50 -29.10
C GLN A 597 -0.55 -15.81 -27.93
N LEU A 598 -0.36 -14.86 -27.01
CA LEU A 598 0.43 -15.03 -25.80
C LEU A 598 -0.45 -15.36 -24.59
N ILE A 599 -1.57 -14.63 -24.46
CA ILE A 599 -2.64 -14.90 -23.49
C ILE A 599 -3.96 -14.74 -24.21
N SER A 600 -4.91 -15.62 -23.96
CA SER A 600 -6.29 -15.40 -24.38
C SER A 600 -7.27 -16.08 -23.43
N TYR A 601 -8.30 -15.32 -23.07
CA TYR A 601 -9.51 -15.82 -22.48
C TYR A 601 -10.69 -15.12 -23.14
N GLY A 602 -11.58 -15.88 -23.75
CA GLY A 602 -12.73 -15.35 -24.46
C GLY A 602 -12.44 -14.70 -25.82
N TYR A 603 -11.22 -14.82 -26.36
CA TYR A 603 -10.85 -14.40 -27.70
C TYR A 603 -10.28 -15.54 -28.54
N GLU A 604 -10.52 -15.50 -29.85
CA GLU A 604 -9.92 -16.39 -30.84
C GLU A 604 -9.41 -15.60 -32.06
N ILE A 605 -8.38 -16.12 -32.72
CA ILE A 605 -7.89 -15.57 -33.98
C ILE A 605 -8.64 -16.24 -35.11
N LYS A 606 -9.32 -15.44 -35.99
CA LYS A 606 -9.98 -15.90 -37.22
C LYS A 606 -9.41 -15.18 -38.41
N GLY A 607 -8.53 -15.85 -39.12
CA GLY A 607 -7.79 -15.25 -40.24
C GLY A 607 -6.91 -14.10 -39.73
N LYS A 608 -7.23 -12.87 -40.11
CA LYS A 608 -6.51 -11.65 -39.74
C LYS A 608 -7.26 -10.79 -38.70
N GLU A 609 -8.22 -11.37 -38.02
CA GLU A 609 -9.03 -10.68 -37.03
C GLU A 609 -8.96 -11.39 -35.67
N ILE A 610 -9.18 -10.65 -34.60
CA ILE A 610 -9.35 -11.20 -33.25
C ILE A 610 -10.83 -11.02 -32.88
N ILE A 611 -11.49 -12.11 -32.58
CA ILE A 611 -12.93 -12.15 -32.29
C ILE A 611 -13.16 -12.62 -30.86
N GLY A 612 -13.88 -11.82 -30.10
CA GLY A 612 -14.30 -12.15 -28.74
C GLY A 612 -15.57 -13.01 -28.72
N SER A 613 -15.81 -13.61 -27.59
CA SER A 613 -17.05 -14.36 -27.25
C SER A 613 -18.04 -13.49 -26.48
N ASN A 614 -19.17 -14.05 -26.07
CA ASN A 614 -20.09 -13.43 -25.11
C ASN A 614 -19.75 -13.82 -23.66
N ASP A 615 -18.48 -13.75 -23.30
CA ASP A 615 -17.93 -14.09 -22.00
C ASP A 615 -16.91 -13.03 -21.57
N ILE A 616 -16.13 -13.28 -20.52
CA ILE A 616 -14.96 -12.47 -20.16
C ILE A 616 -13.97 -12.50 -21.34
N GLN A 617 -13.46 -11.33 -21.71
CA GLN A 617 -12.59 -11.19 -22.87
C GLN A 617 -11.33 -10.40 -22.49
N VAL A 618 -10.22 -11.09 -22.31
CA VAL A 618 -8.89 -10.50 -22.12
C VAL A 618 -7.86 -11.25 -22.95
N GLY A 619 -6.93 -10.54 -23.57
CA GLY A 619 -5.92 -11.16 -24.42
C GLY A 619 -4.65 -10.34 -24.58
N VAL A 620 -3.55 -11.03 -24.87
CA VAL A 620 -2.26 -10.44 -25.24
C VAL A 620 -1.77 -11.14 -26.50
N TYR A 621 -1.41 -10.35 -27.49
CA TYR A 621 -0.98 -10.82 -28.80
C TYR A 621 0.33 -10.16 -29.22
N LYS A 622 1.19 -10.95 -29.84
CA LYS A 622 2.38 -10.46 -30.52
C LYS A 622 2.08 -10.36 -32.02
N LEU A 623 2.17 -9.16 -32.56
CA LEU A 623 1.96 -8.87 -33.98
C LEU A 623 3.32 -8.71 -34.64
N ILE A 624 3.58 -9.41 -35.73
CA ILE A 624 4.83 -9.34 -36.52
C ILE A 624 4.51 -8.75 -37.90
N LYS A 625 5.20 -7.66 -38.27
CA LYS A 625 5.07 -6.96 -39.55
C LYS A 625 5.74 -7.71 -40.72
#